data_07735b3ffcf7d0d6ca5caaa07e5d3c1f
#
_entry.id   07735b3ffcf7d0d6ca5caaa07e5d3c1f
#
_cell.length_a   1.000
_cell.length_b   1.000
_cell.length_c   1.000
_cell.angle_alpha   90.00
_cell.angle_beta   90.00
_cell.angle_gamma   90.00
#
_symmetry.space_group_name_H-M   'P 1'
#
loop_
_entity.id
_entity.type
_entity.pdbx_description
1 polymer ?
#
loop_
_entity_poly.entity_id
_entity_poly.type
_entity_poly.pdbx_seq_one_letter_code
_entity_poly.pdbx_strand_id
1 'polypeptide(L)'
;MPHLRNHSNLRPKYINMAVINLSQEFTSLVDAARLFKALIIDSHNLIPKLMPQAIKSIEIIEGDGGAGTIKKINFAEGTRFKYMINRIDTLDVENLMCKYTLIEGDVLGDKINSIAYEVKFIPSAIGGCVCKMMSEYQAVGGFEINEEEIRGGKERAMGMYKVVEAYLFESPGAYE
;
A
#
# COMPACT_ATOMS: atom_id res chain seq x y z
N MET A 1 9.20 32.21 -56.34
CA MET A 1 9.26 30.91 -55.68
C MET A 1 9.08 31.17 -54.18
N PRO A 2 7.91 30.90 -53.58
CA PRO A 2 7.71 31.12 -52.13
C PRO A 2 8.13 29.87 -51.36
N HIS A 3 8.94 30.11 -50.34
CA HIS A 3 9.39 29.11 -49.39
C HIS A 3 8.22 28.62 -48.51
N LEU A 4 7.90 27.36 -48.61
CA LEU A 4 7.02 26.64 -47.68
C LEU A 4 7.73 26.50 -46.35
N ARG A 5 7.27 27.28 -45.34
CA ARG A 5 7.62 27.06 -43.93
C ARG A 5 6.82 25.88 -43.45
N ASN A 6 7.49 24.78 -43.20
CA ASN A 6 6.96 23.64 -42.47
C ASN A 6 6.82 24.01 -41.01
N HIS A 7 5.62 24.43 -40.57
CA HIS A 7 5.28 24.50 -39.18
C HIS A 7 4.95 23.10 -38.70
N SER A 8 5.96 22.41 -38.18
CA SER A 8 5.73 21.22 -37.37
C SER A 8 4.97 21.65 -36.12
N ASN A 9 3.66 21.45 -36.12
CA ASN A 9 2.80 21.55 -34.97
C ASN A 9 3.20 20.44 -33.97
N LEU A 10 4.15 20.74 -33.08
CA LEU A 10 4.38 19.99 -31.89
C LEU A 10 3.20 20.27 -30.97
N ARG A 11 2.13 19.47 -31.08
CA ARG A 11 1.11 19.40 -30.05
C ARG A 11 1.83 18.97 -28.76
N PRO A 12 1.67 19.69 -27.65
CA PRO A 12 2.16 19.18 -26.38
C PRO A 12 1.51 17.83 -26.15
N LYS A 13 2.32 16.78 -25.99
CA LYS A 13 1.83 15.49 -25.52
C LYS A 13 1.30 15.72 -24.10
N TYR A 14 0.01 15.95 -23.96
CA TYR A 14 -0.64 15.83 -22.66
C TYR A 14 -0.42 14.39 -22.22
N ILE A 15 0.37 14.22 -21.19
CA ILE A 15 0.52 12.93 -20.52
C ILE A 15 -0.79 12.72 -19.77
N ASN A 16 -1.75 12.06 -20.37
CA ASN A 16 -2.97 11.62 -19.69
C ASN A 16 -2.57 10.52 -18.71
N MET A 17 -2.38 10.89 -17.43
CA MET A 17 -2.27 9.91 -16.36
C MET A 17 -3.64 9.29 -16.14
N ALA A 18 -3.77 7.99 -16.44
CA ALA A 18 -4.97 7.24 -16.08
C ALA A 18 -4.95 6.98 -14.57
N VAL A 19 -6.09 7.21 -13.92
CA VAL A 19 -6.31 6.94 -12.49
C VAL A 19 -7.28 5.78 -12.38
N ILE A 20 -6.90 4.74 -11.62
CA ILE A 20 -7.73 3.58 -11.34
C ILE A 20 -7.97 3.50 -9.85
N ASN A 21 -9.24 3.53 -9.45
CA ASN A 21 -9.68 3.41 -8.06
C ASN A 21 -10.22 2.00 -7.81
N LEU A 22 -9.77 1.38 -6.74
CA LEU A 22 -10.16 0.04 -6.32
C LEU A 22 -10.51 0.04 -4.84
N SER A 23 -11.37 -0.90 -4.44
CA SER A 23 -11.68 -1.13 -3.04
C SER A 23 -11.61 -2.62 -2.70
N GLN A 24 -11.28 -2.91 -1.45
CA GLN A 24 -11.19 -4.27 -0.91
C GLN A 24 -11.63 -4.24 0.55
N GLU A 25 -12.36 -5.27 0.97
CA GLU A 25 -12.78 -5.42 2.36
C GLU A 25 -12.29 -6.75 2.93
N PHE A 26 -11.96 -6.70 4.21
CA PHE A 26 -11.59 -7.86 5.01
C PHE A 26 -12.33 -7.81 6.34
N THR A 27 -13.05 -8.87 6.68
CA THR A 27 -13.78 -8.99 7.96
C THR A 27 -12.96 -9.84 8.92
N SER A 28 -12.80 -9.38 10.15
CA SER A 28 -12.06 -10.09 11.19
C SER A 28 -12.84 -10.14 12.50
N LEU A 29 -12.63 -11.22 13.26
CA LEU A 29 -13.12 -11.33 14.65
C LEU A 29 -12.17 -10.67 15.65
N VAL A 30 -10.99 -10.23 15.22
CA VAL A 30 -10.05 -9.49 16.05
C VAL A 30 -10.57 -8.05 16.23
N ASP A 31 -10.40 -7.52 17.43
CA ASP A 31 -10.76 -6.14 17.74
C ASP A 31 -10.06 -5.14 16.81
N ALA A 32 -10.80 -4.12 16.37
CA ALA A 32 -10.30 -3.14 15.40
C ALA A 32 -9.04 -2.43 15.87
N ALA A 33 -8.97 -2.03 17.14
CA ALA A 33 -7.80 -1.33 17.69
C ALA A 33 -6.56 -2.22 17.73
N ARG A 34 -6.73 -3.50 18.07
CA ARG A 34 -5.61 -4.46 18.07
C ARG A 34 -5.07 -4.69 16.66
N LEU A 35 -5.97 -4.89 15.71
CA LEU A 35 -5.59 -5.11 14.30
C LEU A 35 -4.90 -3.88 13.72
N PHE A 36 -5.41 -2.69 14.02
CA PHE A 36 -4.79 -1.43 13.63
C PHE A 36 -3.38 -1.25 14.21
N LYS A 37 -3.19 -1.51 15.50
CA LYS A 37 -1.87 -1.43 16.15
C LYS A 37 -0.88 -2.39 15.49
N ALA A 38 -1.29 -3.62 15.22
CA ALA A 38 -0.43 -4.64 14.63
C ALA A 38 -0.07 -4.35 13.17
N LEU A 39 -1.06 -3.99 12.35
CA LEU A 39 -0.89 -3.79 10.90
C LEU A 39 -0.34 -2.41 10.52
N ILE A 40 -0.61 -1.38 11.33
CA ILE A 40 -0.25 0.00 10.99
C ILE A 40 0.85 0.54 11.91
N ILE A 41 0.61 0.53 13.22
CA ILE A 41 1.52 1.19 14.18
C ILE A 41 2.85 0.43 14.30
N ASP A 42 2.79 -0.88 14.44
CA ASP A 42 3.96 -1.73 14.69
C ASP A 42 4.32 -2.67 13.53
N SER A 43 3.81 -2.38 12.35
CA SER A 43 4.07 -3.20 11.16
C SER A 43 5.56 -3.39 10.86
N HIS A 44 6.38 -2.38 11.10
CA HIS A 44 7.82 -2.42 10.83
C HIS A 44 8.56 -3.46 11.71
N ASN A 45 8.06 -3.76 12.89
CA ASN A 45 8.59 -4.82 13.76
C ASN A 45 7.90 -6.16 13.52
N LEU A 46 6.57 -6.15 13.42
CA LEU A 46 5.77 -7.38 13.40
C LEU A 46 5.85 -8.12 12.06
N ILE A 47 5.69 -7.41 10.94
CA ILE A 47 5.57 -8.05 9.62
C ILE A 47 6.83 -8.84 9.23
N PRO A 48 8.05 -8.32 9.39
CA PRO A 48 9.25 -9.11 9.11
C PRO A 48 9.40 -10.34 9.99
N LYS A 49 8.88 -10.27 11.21
CA LYS A 49 8.90 -11.36 12.18
C LYS A 49 7.96 -12.51 11.78
N LEU A 50 6.77 -12.16 11.28
CA LEU A 50 5.74 -13.12 10.89
C LEU A 50 5.94 -13.67 9.48
N MET A 51 6.54 -12.88 8.59
CA MET A 51 6.68 -13.20 7.17
C MET A 51 8.14 -13.05 6.70
N PRO A 52 9.13 -13.70 7.36
CA PRO A 52 10.54 -13.51 7.01
C PRO A 52 10.90 -14.05 5.61
N GLN A 53 10.11 -14.98 5.09
CA GLN A 53 10.27 -15.50 3.73
C GLN A 53 9.81 -14.52 2.64
N ALA A 54 9.03 -13.51 2.99
CA ALA A 54 8.52 -12.50 2.07
C ALA A 54 9.15 -11.12 2.32
N ILE A 55 9.22 -10.70 3.57
CA ILE A 55 9.70 -9.39 4.00
C ILE A 55 10.94 -9.54 4.87
N LYS A 56 12.08 -9.08 4.38
CA LYS A 56 13.35 -9.11 5.11
C LYS A 56 13.36 -8.10 6.26
N SER A 57 12.98 -6.87 5.97
CA SER A 57 12.96 -5.77 6.95
C SER A 57 12.06 -4.64 6.50
N ILE A 58 11.60 -3.84 7.46
CA ILE A 58 10.94 -2.56 7.23
C ILE A 58 11.70 -1.51 8.03
N GLU A 59 12.30 -0.55 7.34
CA GLU A 59 13.11 0.50 7.94
C GLU A 59 12.38 1.84 7.91
N ILE A 60 12.36 2.54 9.03
CA ILE A 60 11.94 3.94 9.06
C ILE A 60 13.15 4.76 8.64
N ILE A 61 13.14 5.30 7.41
CA ILE A 61 14.23 6.09 6.85
C ILE A 61 14.16 7.52 7.36
N GLU A 62 12.95 8.04 7.51
CA GLU A 62 12.68 9.42 7.92
C GLU A 62 11.36 9.48 8.69
N GLY A 63 11.29 10.35 9.70
CA GLY A 63 10.09 10.58 10.47
C GLY A 63 10.00 9.77 11.77
N ASP A 64 8.88 9.93 12.46
CA ASP A 64 8.62 9.41 13.80
C ASP A 64 7.53 8.31 13.86
N GLY A 65 7.05 7.87 12.71
CA GLY A 65 5.95 6.91 12.57
C GLY A 65 4.61 7.55 12.18
N GLY A 66 4.48 8.87 12.33
CA GLY A 66 3.28 9.62 11.94
C GLY A 66 3.33 10.14 10.50
N ALA A 67 2.49 11.13 10.20
CA ALA A 67 2.44 11.77 8.89
C ALA A 67 3.82 12.30 8.46
N GLY A 68 4.19 12.07 7.21
CA GLY A 68 5.49 12.41 6.65
C GLY A 68 6.57 11.33 6.81
N THR A 69 6.32 10.29 7.58
CA THR A 69 7.26 9.17 7.75
C THR A 69 7.48 8.44 6.43
N ILE A 70 8.75 8.15 6.15
CA ILE A 70 9.17 7.36 5.00
C ILE A 70 9.64 6.00 5.49
N LYS A 71 9.05 4.93 4.97
CA LYS A 71 9.39 3.55 5.27
C LYS A 71 9.92 2.85 4.03
N LYS A 72 11.02 2.13 4.19
CA LYS A 72 11.56 1.25 3.16
C LYS A 72 11.27 -0.20 3.54
N ILE A 73 10.54 -0.88 2.68
CA ILE A 73 10.24 -2.30 2.79
C ILE A 73 11.23 -3.06 1.91
N ASN A 74 12.08 -3.87 2.52
CA ASN A 74 13.01 -4.73 1.81
C ASN A 74 12.40 -6.14 1.72
N PHE A 75 12.21 -6.61 0.50
CA PHE A 75 11.70 -7.96 0.26
C PHE A 75 12.80 -9.00 0.49
N ALA A 76 12.40 -10.21 0.87
CA ALA A 76 13.34 -11.31 1.05
C ALA A 76 13.97 -11.73 -0.29
N GLU A 77 15.15 -12.31 -0.25
CA GLU A 77 15.82 -12.86 -1.42
C GLU A 77 14.98 -13.97 -2.06
N GLY A 78 15.00 -14.05 -3.38
CA GLY A 78 14.23 -15.02 -4.14
C GLY A 78 12.78 -14.64 -4.38
N THR A 79 12.30 -13.49 -3.85
CA THR A 79 11.01 -12.92 -4.19
C THR A 79 11.10 -12.10 -5.49
N ARG A 80 9.94 -11.80 -6.09
CA ARG A 80 9.86 -11.07 -7.37
C ARG A 80 10.43 -9.65 -7.28
N PHE A 81 10.28 -9.00 -6.12
CA PHE A 81 10.65 -7.59 -5.94
C PHE A 81 11.81 -7.44 -4.96
N LYS A 82 12.56 -6.34 -5.07
CA LYS A 82 13.68 -6.02 -4.18
C LYS A 82 13.25 -5.14 -3.02
N TYR A 83 12.59 -4.02 -3.31
CA TYR A 83 12.17 -3.07 -2.28
C TYR A 83 11.01 -2.20 -2.77
N MET A 84 10.35 -1.55 -1.81
CA MET A 84 9.43 -0.44 -2.06
C MET A 84 9.57 0.60 -0.95
N ILE A 85 9.21 1.83 -1.27
CA ILE A 85 9.22 2.96 -0.34
C ILE A 85 7.81 3.50 -0.23
N ASN A 86 7.31 3.57 1.00
CA ASN A 86 6.01 4.14 1.36
C ASN A 86 6.21 5.44 2.14
N ARG A 87 5.35 6.40 1.87
CA ARG A 87 5.23 7.63 2.66
C ARG A 87 3.89 7.60 3.38
N ILE A 88 3.90 7.81 4.70
CA ILE A 88 2.67 7.97 5.48
C ILE A 88 2.16 9.39 5.23
N ASP A 89 0.96 9.51 4.70
CA ASP A 89 0.32 10.80 4.39
C ASP A 89 -0.55 11.28 5.56
N THR A 90 -1.29 10.37 6.18
CA THR A 90 -2.16 10.66 7.34
C THR A 90 -2.19 9.45 8.26
N LEU A 91 -2.06 9.71 9.55
CA LEU A 91 -2.26 8.71 10.60
C LEU A 91 -3.27 9.26 11.60
N ASP A 92 -4.46 8.65 11.64
CA ASP A 92 -5.54 9.01 12.56
C ASP A 92 -5.81 7.83 13.51
N VAL A 93 -5.17 7.88 14.66
CA VAL A 93 -5.24 6.81 15.66
C VAL A 93 -6.62 6.73 16.31
N GLU A 94 -7.30 7.86 16.49
CA GLU A 94 -8.64 7.88 17.10
C GLU A 94 -9.68 7.20 16.23
N ASN A 95 -9.61 7.42 14.91
CA ASN A 95 -10.54 6.84 13.94
C ASN A 95 -10.01 5.56 13.28
N LEU A 96 -8.87 5.06 13.74
CA LEU A 96 -8.24 3.84 13.24
C LEU A 96 -8.09 3.86 11.71
N MET A 97 -7.50 4.93 11.20
CA MET A 97 -7.31 5.17 9.77
C MET A 97 -5.88 5.55 9.45
N CYS A 98 -5.38 5.08 8.32
CA CYS A 98 -4.08 5.45 7.79
C CYS A 98 -4.18 5.68 6.28
N LYS A 99 -3.56 6.76 5.81
CA LYS A 99 -3.32 6.99 4.39
C LYS A 99 -1.82 6.93 4.14
N TYR A 100 -1.41 6.18 3.13
CA TYR A 100 -0.02 6.12 2.71
C TYR A 100 0.08 5.97 1.20
N THR A 101 1.22 6.37 0.66
CA THR A 101 1.48 6.29 -0.79
C THR A 101 2.77 5.51 -1.03
N LEU A 102 2.69 4.52 -1.90
CA LEU A 102 3.85 3.84 -2.46
C LEU A 102 4.44 4.74 -3.53
N ILE A 103 5.62 5.31 -3.24
CA ILE A 103 6.24 6.37 -4.05
C ILE A 103 7.41 5.92 -4.88
N GLU A 104 8.04 4.79 -4.54
CA GLU A 104 9.23 4.27 -5.20
C GLU A 104 9.34 2.76 -5.01
N GLY A 105 9.98 2.08 -5.93
CA GLY A 105 10.31 0.67 -5.85
C GLY A 105 9.99 -0.10 -7.14
N ASP A 106 10.58 -1.28 -7.27
CA ASP A 106 10.40 -2.14 -8.43
C ASP A 106 9.00 -2.77 -8.53
N VAL A 107 8.20 -2.70 -7.44
CA VAL A 107 6.77 -3.05 -7.46
C VAL A 107 5.99 -2.16 -8.44
N LEU A 108 6.38 -0.90 -8.57
CA LEU A 108 5.73 0.03 -9.50
C LEU A 108 6.04 -0.29 -10.97
N GLY A 109 7.19 -0.90 -11.23
CA GLY A 109 7.65 -1.12 -12.60
C GLY A 109 7.79 0.20 -13.36
N ASP A 110 7.52 0.15 -14.66
CA ASP A 110 7.57 1.30 -15.57
C ASP A 110 6.18 1.83 -15.96
N LYS A 111 5.10 1.17 -15.52
CA LYS A 111 3.71 1.50 -15.88
C LYS A 111 2.96 2.28 -14.81
N ILE A 112 3.37 2.18 -13.55
CA ILE A 112 2.70 2.78 -12.40
C ILE A 112 3.60 3.87 -11.83
N ASN A 113 3.06 5.08 -11.71
CA ASN A 113 3.77 6.21 -11.12
C ASN A 113 3.74 6.15 -9.59
N SER A 114 2.57 5.89 -9.04
CA SER A 114 2.37 5.76 -7.59
C SER A 114 1.09 5.00 -7.29
N ILE A 115 0.98 4.50 -6.05
CA ILE A 115 -0.25 3.90 -5.54
C ILE A 115 -0.55 4.53 -4.19
N ALA A 116 -1.68 5.25 -4.09
CA ALA A 116 -2.15 5.80 -2.83
C ALA A 116 -3.16 4.82 -2.20
N TYR A 117 -3.01 4.61 -0.88
CA TYR A 117 -3.86 3.73 -0.10
C TYR A 117 -4.54 4.49 1.02
N GLU A 118 -5.79 4.11 1.31
CA GLU A 118 -6.50 4.50 2.51
C GLU A 118 -7.02 3.22 3.18
N VAL A 119 -6.66 3.01 4.44
CA VAL A 119 -7.06 1.85 5.22
C VAL A 119 -7.82 2.31 6.45
N LYS A 120 -9.03 1.76 6.64
CA LYS A 120 -9.90 2.02 7.80
C LYS A 120 -10.24 0.72 8.50
N PHE A 121 -10.17 0.72 9.83
CA PHE A 121 -10.58 -0.40 10.67
C PHE A 121 -11.84 0.02 11.41
N ILE A 122 -12.97 -0.52 11.00
CA ILE A 122 -14.29 -0.13 11.49
C ILE A 122 -14.77 -1.18 12.49
N PRO A 123 -14.92 -0.83 13.79
CA PRO A 123 -15.45 -1.75 14.78
C PRO A 123 -16.85 -2.25 14.41
N SER A 124 -17.08 -3.56 14.57
CA SER A 124 -18.39 -4.17 14.37
C SER A 124 -19.19 -4.18 15.67
N ALA A 125 -20.51 -3.99 15.58
CA ALA A 125 -21.40 -3.99 16.72
C ALA A 125 -21.42 -5.33 17.51
N ILE A 126 -21.07 -6.42 16.83
CA ILE A 126 -21.06 -7.78 17.41
C ILE A 126 -19.66 -8.24 17.85
N GLY A 127 -18.68 -7.34 17.85
CA GLY A 127 -17.26 -7.66 18.05
C GLY A 127 -16.51 -7.84 16.73
N GLY A 128 -15.17 -7.73 16.80
CA GLY A 128 -14.35 -7.72 15.60
C GLY A 128 -14.45 -6.43 14.82
N CYS A 129 -14.10 -6.49 13.53
CA CYS A 129 -14.06 -5.30 12.68
C CYS A 129 -14.21 -5.62 11.20
N VAL A 130 -14.46 -4.59 10.42
CA VAL A 130 -14.32 -4.58 8.96
C VAL A 130 -13.15 -3.67 8.61
N CYS A 131 -12.16 -4.22 7.92
CA CYS A 131 -11.05 -3.46 7.38
C CYS A 131 -11.36 -3.10 5.92
N LYS A 132 -11.40 -1.81 5.61
CA LYS A 132 -11.63 -1.29 4.26
C LYS A 132 -10.35 -0.70 3.71
N MET A 133 -9.90 -1.19 2.57
CA MET A 133 -8.76 -0.66 1.84
C MET A 133 -9.22 -0.06 0.52
N MET A 134 -8.88 1.20 0.29
CA MET A 134 -9.06 1.88 -0.99
C MET A 134 -7.69 2.11 -1.60
N SER A 135 -7.57 1.86 -2.89
CA SER A 135 -6.32 2.05 -3.64
C SER A 135 -6.57 2.94 -4.85
N GLU A 136 -5.68 3.90 -5.07
CA GLU A 136 -5.66 4.77 -6.24
C GLU A 136 -4.34 4.57 -6.97
N TYR A 137 -4.42 3.93 -8.14
CA TYR A 137 -3.28 3.70 -9.01
C TYR A 137 -3.16 4.85 -10.00
N GLN A 138 -1.99 5.47 -10.05
CA GLN A 138 -1.66 6.46 -11.06
C GLN A 138 -0.74 5.83 -12.10
N ALA A 139 -1.28 5.57 -13.28
CA ALA A 139 -0.51 5.01 -14.39
C ALA A 139 0.32 6.08 -15.09
N VAL A 140 1.50 5.69 -15.55
CA VAL A 140 2.29 6.52 -16.47
C VAL A 140 1.55 6.64 -17.80
N GLY A 141 1.52 7.83 -18.40
CA GLY A 141 0.77 8.09 -19.63
C GLY A 141 1.10 7.11 -20.77
N GLY A 142 0.05 6.60 -21.41
CA GLY A 142 0.14 5.64 -22.52
C GLY A 142 0.23 4.18 -22.08
N PHE A 143 0.29 3.87 -20.78
CA PHE A 143 0.27 2.51 -20.26
C PHE A 143 -1.09 2.18 -19.64
N GLU A 144 -1.51 0.93 -19.82
CA GLU A 144 -2.64 0.35 -19.11
C GLU A 144 -2.14 -0.58 -18.00
N ILE A 145 -2.77 -0.49 -16.83
CA ILE A 145 -2.52 -1.42 -15.73
C ILE A 145 -3.41 -2.63 -15.96
N ASN A 146 -2.84 -3.82 -16.06
CA ASN A 146 -3.61 -5.02 -16.32
C ASN A 146 -4.25 -5.59 -15.02
N GLU A 147 -5.29 -6.41 -15.21
CA GLU A 147 -6.03 -7.02 -14.09
C GLU A 147 -5.17 -7.96 -13.23
N GLU A 148 -4.14 -8.60 -13.80
CA GLU A 148 -3.25 -9.49 -13.07
C GLU A 148 -2.37 -8.73 -12.08
N GLU A 149 -1.86 -7.56 -12.45
CA GLU A 149 -1.08 -6.69 -11.57
C GLU A 149 -1.92 -6.22 -10.38
N ILE A 150 -3.17 -5.83 -10.64
CA ILE A 150 -4.14 -5.43 -9.62
C ILE A 150 -4.47 -6.60 -8.69
N ARG A 151 -4.76 -7.77 -9.25
CA ARG A 151 -5.07 -8.98 -8.49
C ARG A 151 -3.91 -9.37 -7.59
N GLY A 152 -2.69 -9.37 -8.11
CA GLY A 152 -1.49 -9.66 -7.34
C GLY A 152 -1.32 -8.74 -6.13
N GLY A 153 -1.58 -7.45 -6.29
CA GLY A 153 -1.57 -6.48 -5.19
C GLY A 153 -2.62 -6.77 -4.12
N LYS A 154 -3.84 -7.08 -4.53
CA LYS A 154 -4.94 -7.46 -3.62
C LYS A 154 -4.64 -8.74 -2.85
N GLU A 155 -4.12 -9.76 -3.52
CA GLU A 155 -3.76 -11.04 -2.90
C GLU A 155 -2.63 -10.89 -1.88
N ARG A 156 -1.63 -10.07 -2.16
CA ARG A 156 -0.54 -9.78 -1.20
C ARG A 156 -1.06 -9.10 0.06
N ALA A 157 -1.91 -8.10 -0.08
CA ALA A 157 -2.52 -7.40 1.05
C ALA A 157 -3.38 -8.34 1.88
N MET A 158 -4.23 -9.14 1.25
CA MET A 158 -5.08 -10.11 1.93
C MET A 158 -4.26 -11.18 2.64
N GLY A 159 -3.19 -11.68 2.01
CA GLY A 159 -2.29 -12.67 2.61
C GLY A 159 -1.63 -12.15 3.87
N MET A 160 -1.17 -10.91 3.88
CA MET A 160 -0.58 -10.26 5.04
C MET A 160 -1.59 -10.08 6.17
N TYR A 161 -2.80 -9.63 5.87
CA TYR A 161 -3.86 -9.46 6.87
C TYR A 161 -4.24 -10.77 7.53
N LYS A 162 -4.33 -11.86 6.78
CA LYS A 162 -4.62 -13.20 7.31
C LYS A 162 -3.52 -13.73 8.23
N VAL A 163 -2.26 -13.49 7.90
CA VAL A 163 -1.13 -13.89 8.74
C VAL A 163 -1.14 -13.14 10.07
N VAL A 164 -1.38 -11.84 10.04
CA VAL A 164 -1.46 -11.01 11.26
C VAL A 164 -2.68 -11.40 12.09
N GLU A 165 -3.83 -11.62 11.47
CA GLU A 165 -5.04 -12.09 12.14
C GLU A 165 -4.80 -13.40 12.88
N ALA A 166 -4.20 -14.40 12.23
CA ALA A 166 -3.88 -15.67 12.83
C ALA A 166 -2.94 -15.53 14.04
N TYR A 167 -1.93 -14.69 13.92
CA TYR A 167 -1.03 -14.37 15.03
C TYR A 167 -1.77 -13.77 16.24
N LEU A 168 -2.69 -12.84 16.00
CA LEU A 168 -3.46 -12.19 17.07
C LEU A 168 -4.44 -13.15 17.75
N PHE A 169 -5.00 -14.12 17.03
CA PHE A 169 -5.81 -15.19 17.62
C PHE A 169 -4.99 -16.10 18.55
N GLU A 170 -3.77 -16.43 18.15
CA GLU A 170 -2.87 -17.28 18.92
C GLU A 170 -2.21 -16.52 20.10
N SER A 171 -2.22 -15.19 20.08
CA SER A 171 -1.60 -14.33 21.07
C SER A 171 -2.61 -13.30 21.62
N PRO A 172 -3.57 -13.72 22.46
CA PRO A 172 -4.67 -12.85 22.89
C PRO A 172 -4.24 -11.57 23.60
N GLY A 173 -3.10 -11.57 24.29
CA GLY A 173 -2.56 -10.39 24.99
C GLY A 173 -1.73 -9.45 24.11
N ALA A 174 -1.47 -9.80 22.85
CA ALA A 174 -0.67 -8.96 21.95
C ALA A 174 -1.50 -7.77 21.45
N TYR A 175 -0.92 -6.58 21.53
CA TYR A 175 -1.53 -5.33 21.05
C TYR A 175 -2.88 -4.95 21.71
N GLU A 176 -3.09 -5.33 22.96
CA GLU A 176 -4.22 -4.86 23.77
C GLU A 176 -4.16 -3.38 24.11
#